data_914417c471f3c797735e31e82f5b4824
#
_entry.id   914417c471f3c797735e31e82f5b4824
#
_cell.length_a   1.000
_cell.length_b   1.000
_cell.length_c   1.000
_cell.angle_alpha   90.00
_cell.angle_beta   90.00
_cell.angle_gamma   90.00
#
_symmetry.space_group_name_H-M   'P 1'
#
loop_
_entity.id
_entity.type
_entity.pdbx_description
1 polymer ?
#
loop_
_entity_poly.entity_id
_entity_poly.type
_entity_poly.pdbx_seq_one_letter_code
_entity_poly.pdbx_strand_id
1 'polypeptide(L)'
;PYYRYIRHLIGDVDQEVLKTVAVNFFINENMIGWPKQCELKEKYNCNIPWTILLDPTSACNLHCTGCWAAEYGNKLNLSFDEIDDIIRQGKELGVYMYIYTGGEPLVRKADIIRLCEKHDDCVFLCFTNGTLIDEAFADDMLRVKNFVPAISLEGFQEPTDSRRGQGVFDKVIRAMDILHERKLIYGISSCYTSVNYESITSEEYFDMLIEKGAYFIWYFHYMPVGNDAAPELLPNPEQREAVYRRLRDLRARKPLFTM
;
A
#
# COMPACT_ATOMS: atom_id res chain seq x y z
N PRO A 1 -20.32 -10.14 -5.21
CA PRO A 1 -18.90 -10.10 -4.88
C PRO A 1 -18.68 -9.74 -3.41
N TYR A 2 -19.33 -8.71 -2.83
CA TYR A 2 -19.11 -8.24 -1.46
C TYR A 2 -19.28 -9.32 -0.38
N TYR A 3 -20.32 -10.17 -0.48
CA TYR A 3 -20.51 -11.27 0.46
C TYR A 3 -19.33 -12.25 0.43
N ARG A 4 -18.83 -12.59 -0.77
CA ARG A 4 -17.65 -13.46 -0.92
C ARG A 4 -16.40 -12.78 -0.34
N TYR A 5 -16.22 -11.49 -0.61
CA TYR A 5 -15.12 -10.70 -0.07
C TYR A 5 -15.09 -10.70 1.46
N ILE A 6 -16.22 -10.36 2.10
CA ILE A 6 -16.32 -10.34 3.57
C ILE A 6 -16.10 -11.73 4.15
N ARG A 7 -16.66 -12.76 3.53
CA ARG A 7 -16.47 -14.14 3.99
C ARG A 7 -15.01 -14.57 3.89
N HIS A 8 -14.31 -14.20 2.83
CA HIS A 8 -12.89 -14.44 2.62
C HIS A 8 -12.06 -13.70 3.67
N LEU A 9 -12.33 -12.41 3.85
CA LEU A 9 -11.64 -11.59 4.86
C LEU A 9 -11.79 -12.17 6.28
N ILE A 10 -12.99 -12.56 6.68
CA ILE A 10 -13.24 -13.11 8.03
C ILE A 10 -12.69 -14.54 8.18
N GLY A 11 -12.73 -15.36 7.12
CA GLY A 11 -12.34 -16.76 7.17
C GLY A 11 -10.83 -17.00 7.09
N ASP A 12 -10.13 -16.17 6.35
CA ASP A 12 -8.74 -16.45 5.95
C ASP A 12 -7.72 -15.54 6.64
N VAL A 13 -8.13 -14.40 7.22
CA VAL A 13 -7.23 -13.51 7.97
C VAL A 13 -7.11 -13.98 9.42
N ASP A 14 -5.92 -13.82 10.00
CA ASP A 14 -5.73 -13.99 11.45
C ASP A 14 -6.69 -13.06 12.21
N GLN A 15 -7.42 -13.61 13.18
CA GLN A 15 -8.51 -12.91 13.84
C GLN A 15 -8.04 -11.74 14.69
N GLU A 16 -6.85 -11.81 15.28
CA GLU A 16 -6.29 -10.71 16.06
C GLU A 16 -5.77 -9.59 15.15
N VAL A 17 -5.19 -9.93 14.00
CA VAL A 17 -4.82 -8.95 12.96
C VAL A 17 -6.07 -8.26 12.43
N LEU A 18 -7.10 -9.02 12.05
CA LEU A 18 -8.36 -8.47 11.52
C LEU A 18 -9.02 -7.53 12.55
N LYS A 19 -9.08 -7.95 13.80
CA LYS A 19 -9.65 -7.16 14.90
C LYS A 19 -8.86 -5.87 15.12
N THR A 20 -7.53 -5.95 15.20
CA THR A 20 -6.66 -4.77 15.41
C THR A 20 -6.81 -3.76 14.29
N VAL A 21 -6.71 -4.21 13.03
CA VAL A 21 -6.88 -3.33 11.86
C VAL A 21 -8.29 -2.73 11.83
N ALA A 22 -9.33 -3.54 12.11
CA ALA A 22 -10.71 -3.06 12.12
C ALA A 22 -10.95 -2.03 13.24
N VAL A 23 -10.44 -2.26 14.45
CA VAL A 23 -10.56 -1.29 15.56
C VAL A 23 -9.83 -0.01 15.22
N ASN A 24 -8.57 -0.10 14.78
CA ASN A 24 -7.77 1.10 14.49
C ASN A 24 -8.35 1.91 13.33
N PHE A 25 -8.81 1.24 12.25
CA PHE A 25 -9.37 1.93 11.10
C PHE A 25 -10.81 2.42 11.33
N PHE A 26 -11.72 1.55 11.80
CA PHE A 26 -13.13 1.94 11.91
C PHE A 26 -13.43 2.69 13.20
N ILE A 27 -12.88 2.25 14.33
CA ILE A 27 -13.20 2.88 15.62
C ILE A 27 -12.29 4.10 15.85
N ASN A 28 -10.95 3.89 15.87
CA ASN A 28 -10.04 4.96 16.24
C ASN A 28 -10.02 6.08 15.18
N GLU A 29 -9.84 5.74 13.89
CA GLU A 29 -9.77 6.75 12.83
C GLU A 29 -11.15 7.34 12.51
N ASN A 30 -12.18 6.50 12.24
CA ASN A 30 -13.44 7.01 11.69
C ASN A 30 -14.49 7.36 12.76
N MET A 31 -14.54 6.68 13.91
CA MET A 31 -15.55 6.98 14.93
C MET A 31 -15.05 7.93 16.02
N ILE A 32 -13.76 7.93 16.34
CA ILE A 32 -13.14 8.79 17.35
C ILE A 32 -12.41 9.97 16.68
N GLY A 33 -11.53 9.66 15.73
CA GLY A 33 -10.66 10.63 15.07
C GLY A 33 -11.42 11.62 14.21
N TRP A 34 -12.28 11.14 13.31
CA TRP A 34 -13.03 12.00 12.39
C TRP A 34 -13.89 13.08 13.07
N PRO A 35 -14.67 12.81 14.11
CA PRO A 35 -15.38 13.88 14.84
C PRO A 35 -14.44 14.92 15.45
N LYS A 36 -13.31 14.48 16.00
CA LYS A 36 -12.28 15.38 16.53
C LYS A 36 -11.64 16.25 15.44
N GLN A 37 -11.33 15.68 14.28
CA GLN A 37 -10.84 16.42 13.12
C GLN A 37 -11.85 17.50 12.68
N CYS A 38 -13.14 17.18 12.65
CA CYS A 38 -14.21 18.13 12.34
C CYS A 38 -14.26 19.28 13.36
N GLU A 39 -14.20 18.99 14.65
CA GLU A 39 -14.15 20.01 15.71
C GLU A 39 -12.92 20.94 15.56
N LEU A 40 -11.74 20.33 15.36
CA LEU A 40 -10.50 21.10 15.21
C LEU A 40 -10.45 21.91 13.91
N LYS A 41 -11.06 21.40 12.84
CA LYS A 41 -11.25 22.16 11.59
C LYS A 41 -11.99 23.48 11.83
N GLU A 42 -13.10 23.44 12.57
CA GLU A 42 -13.85 24.65 12.93
C GLU A 42 -13.02 25.55 13.84
N LYS A 43 -12.38 24.98 14.86
CA LYS A 43 -11.58 25.73 15.85
C LYS A 43 -10.40 26.49 15.21
N TYR A 44 -9.69 25.85 14.27
CA TYR A 44 -8.49 26.41 13.65
C TYR A 44 -8.76 27.06 12.28
N ASN A 45 -9.99 26.98 11.79
CA ASN A 45 -10.39 27.47 10.46
C ASN A 45 -9.47 26.93 9.34
N CYS A 46 -9.12 25.65 9.40
CA CYS A 46 -8.29 24.98 8.40
C CYS A 46 -8.70 23.50 8.29
N ASN A 47 -8.32 22.85 7.17
CA ASN A 47 -8.54 21.42 7.04
C ASN A 47 -7.55 20.65 7.93
N ILE A 48 -8.07 19.66 8.68
CA ILE A 48 -7.26 18.68 9.40
C ILE A 48 -7.13 17.45 8.49
N PRO A 49 -5.93 16.91 8.31
CA PRO A 49 -5.75 15.71 7.47
C PRO A 49 -6.43 14.50 8.09
N TRP A 50 -7.10 13.70 7.27
CA TRP A 50 -7.65 12.41 7.68
C TRP A 50 -6.56 11.33 7.79
N THR A 51 -5.51 11.43 6.98
CA THR A 51 -4.34 10.54 7.01
C THR A 51 -3.08 11.35 6.76
N ILE A 52 -1.96 10.90 7.30
CA ILE A 52 -0.65 11.51 7.05
C ILE A 52 0.20 10.52 6.27
N LEU A 53 0.71 10.99 5.12
CA LEU A 53 1.64 10.23 4.30
C LEU A 53 3.08 10.66 4.66
N LEU A 54 3.93 9.68 4.90
CA LEU A 54 5.31 9.84 5.35
C LEU A 54 6.27 9.11 4.43
N ASP A 55 7.37 9.78 4.10
CA ASP A 55 8.53 9.20 3.42
C ASP A 55 9.64 8.96 4.46
N PRO A 56 9.71 7.79 5.10
CA PRO A 56 10.72 7.52 6.13
C PRO A 56 12.15 7.65 5.60
N THR A 57 12.32 7.38 4.31
CA THR A 57 13.60 7.44 3.60
C THR A 57 13.41 7.64 2.11
N SER A 58 14.34 8.33 1.47
CA SER A 58 14.45 8.36 0.00
C SER A 58 15.26 7.17 -0.55
N ALA A 59 15.93 6.39 0.31
CA ALA A 59 16.70 5.23 -0.13
C ALA A 59 15.77 4.12 -0.67
N CYS A 60 16.18 3.53 -1.80
CA CYS A 60 15.49 2.41 -2.42
C CYS A 60 16.51 1.36 -2.87
N ASN A 61 16.12 0.09 -2.78
CA ASN A 61 16.93 -1.04 -3.26
C ASN A 61 16.63 -1.43 -4.72
N LEU A 62 15.75 -0.68 -5.40
CA LEU A 62 15.42 -0.83 -6.82
C LEU A 62 15.63 0.48 -7.58
N HIS A 63 15.72 0.38 -8.93
CA HIS A 63 15.77 1.50 -9.87
C HIS A 63 14.72 1.29 -10.97
N CYS A 64 13.46 1.54 -10.63
CA CYS A 64 12.34 1.30 -11.53
C CYS A 64 12.28 2.36 -12.62
N THR A 65 12.01 1.96 -13.86
CA THR A 65 11.82 2.87 -14.99
C THR A 65 10.69 3.87 -14.73
N GLY A 66 10.98 5.15 -14.86
CA GLY A 66 10.02 6.23 -14.63
C GLY A 66 9.56 6.37 -13.17
N CYS A 67 10.42 6.04 -12.22
CA CYS A 67 10.12 6.21 -10.79
C CYS A 67 10.27 7.69 -10.39
N TRP A 68 9.18 8.31 -9.94
CA TRP A 68 9.20 9.71 -9.51
C TRP A 68 10.08 9.95 -8.27
N ALA A 69 10.22 8.93 -7.40
CA ALA A 69 11.03 9.03 -6.19
C ALA A 69 12.55 8.92 -6.46
N ALA A 70 12.98 8.52 -7.67
CA ALA A 70 14.39 8.38 -8.03
C ALA A 70 15.17 9.70 -7.96
N GLU A 71 14.48 10.84 -8.11
CA GLU A 71 15.10 12.17 -8.05
C GLU A 71 15.66 12.54 -6.70
N TYR A 72 15.10 12.01 -5.61
CA TYR A 72 15.49 12.40 -4.27
C TYR A 72 16.79 11.76 -3.78
N GLY A 73 17.35 10.83 -4.56
CA GLY A 73 18.56 10.09 -4.20
C GLY A 73 18.34 9.24 -2.93
N ASN A 74 19.44 8.85 -2.27
CA ASN A 74 19.38 7.89 -1.17
C ASN A 74 19.75 8.49 0.20
N LYS A 75 19.71 9.81 0.35
CA LYS A 75 20.29 10.51 1.52
C LYS A 75 19.27 11.16 2.44
N LEU A 76 18.04 11.33 2.01
CA LEU A 76 17.01 11.98 2.80
C LEU A 76 16.35 10.94 3.71
N ASN A 77 16.40 11.18 5.00
CA ASN A 77 15.80 10.29 6.01
C ASN A 77 15.18 11.12 7.12
N LEU A 78 14.00 10.73 7.56
CA LEU A 78 13.48 11.14 8.86
C LEU A 78 14.08 10.23 9.93
N SER A 79 14.47 10.77 11.07
CA SER A 79 14.85 9.95 12.22
C SER A 79 13.63 9.21 12.80
N PHE A 80 13.89 8.20 13.61
CA PHE A 80 12.82 7.51 14.35
C PHE A 80 12.03 8.50 15.21
N ASP A 81 12.70 9.39 15.92
CA ASP A 81 12.07 10.34 16.84
C ASP A 81 11.24 11.39 16.09
N GLU A 82 11.66 11.83 14.89
CA GLU A 82 10.87 12.72 14.06
C GLU A 82 9.58 12.06 13.59
N ILE A 83 9.63 10.80 13.13
CA ILE A 83 8.43 10.06 12.71
C ILE A 83 7.51 9.82 13.91
N ASP A 84 8.06 9.43 15.06
CA ASP A 84 7.32 9.26 16.30
C ASP A 84 6.60 10.54 16.73
N ASP A 85 7.29 11.67 16.65
CA ASP A 85 6.72 12.98 17.00
C ASP A 85 5.59 13.40 16.05
N ILE A 86 5.75 13.16 14.74
CA ILE A 86 4.69 13.39 13.75
C ILE A 86 3.46 12.54 14.06
N ILE A 87 3.63 11.25 14.39
CA ILE A 87 2.51 10.36 14.73
C ILE A 87 1.83 10.84 16.02
N ARG A 88 2.60 11.20 17.04
CA ARG A 88 2.07 11.70 18.31
C ARG A 88 1.25 12.97 18.11
N GLN A 89 1.77 13.94 17.36
CA GLN A 89 1.04 15.18 17.03
C GLN A 89 -0.19 14.91 16.14
N GLY A 90 -0.08 13.98 15.19
CA GLY A 90 -1.22 13.55 14.37
C GLY A 90 -2.36 12.99 15.23
N LYS A 91 -2.07 12.18 16.23
CA LYS A 91 -3.08 11.67 17.20
C LYS A 91 -3.73 12.79 18.02
N GLU A 92 -2.99 13.85 18.35
CA GLU A 92 -3.56 15.06 18.98
C GLU A 92 -4.57 15.76 18.06
N LEU A 93 -4.43 15.59 16.74
CA LEU A 93 -5.38 16.10 15.75
C LEU A 93 -6.50 15.11 15.41
N GLY A 94 -6.45 13.88 15.93
CA GLY A 94 -7.43 12.83 15.65
C GLY A 94 -7.04 11.94 14.46
N VAL A 95 -5.78 11.93 14.02
CA VAL A 95 -5.29 11.08 12.92
C VAL A 95 -4.74 9.78 13.50
N TYR A 96 -5.31 8.64 13.07
CA TYR A 96 -4.90 7.30 13.46
C TYR A 96 -4.53 6.41 12.26
N MET A 97 -4.57 6.97 11.05
CA MET A 97 -4.11 6.29 9.84
C MET A 97 -2.88 6.99 9.26
N TYR A 98 -1.83 6.21 9.05
CA TYR A 98 -0.57 6.68 8.46
C TYR A 98 -0.21 5.84 7.25
N ILE A 99 0.40 6.48 6.25
CA ILE A 99 0.82 5.81 5.01
C ILE A 99 2.33 6.01 4.86
N TYR A 100 3.07 4.93 4.79
CA TYR A 100 4.49 4.96 4.45
C TYR A 100 4.69 4.81 2.93
N THR A 101 5.52 5.68 2.38
CA THR A 101 5.96 5.66 0.98
C THR A 101 7.39 6.21 0.87
N GLY A 102 7.81 6.81 -0.25
CA GLY A 102 9.13 7.40 -0.44
C GLY A 102 9.97 6.59 -1.41
N GLY A 103 11.20 6.24 -1.03
CA GLY A 103 12.02 5.25 -1.72
C GLY A 103 11.46 3.84 -1.51
N GLU A 104 12.15 3.03 -0.73
CA GLU A 104 11.58 1.77 -0.21
C GLU A 104 11.51 1.84 1.33
N PRO A 105 10.32 1.97 1.92
CA PRO A 105 10.18 2.09 3.36
C PRO A 105 10.80 0.91 4.13
N LEU A 106 10.74 -0.31 3.57
CA LEU A 106 11.22 -1.51 4.25
C LEU A 106 12.76 -1.63 4.32
N VAL A 107 13.54 -0.70 3.74
CA VAL A 107 14.97 -0.59 4.10
C VAL A 107 15.14 -0.17 5.56
N ARG A 108 14.06 0.37 6.16
CA ARG A 108 13.97 0.74 7.58
C ARG A 108 12.94 -0.10 8.36
N LYS A 109 12.74 -1.36 7.95
CA LYS A 109 11.70 -2.23 8.53
C LYS A 109 11.77 -2.35 10.07
N ALA A 110 12.96 -2.30 10.67
CA ALA A 110 13.12 -2.34 12.12
C ALA A 110 12.52 -1.11 12.82
N ASP A 111 12.72 0.09 12.28
CA ASP A 111 12.13 1.32 12.83
C ASP A 111 10.61 1.33 12.63
N ILE A 112 10.14 0.89 11.45
CA ILE A 112 8.70 0.80 11.14
C ILE A 112 7.99 -0.13 12.13
N ILE A 113 8.54 -1.30 12.41
CA ILE A 113 7.96 -2.23 13.39
C ILE A 113 7.94 -1.62 14.79
N ARG A 114 9.01 -0.96 15.22
CA ARG A 114 9.04 -0.25 16.52
C ARG A 114 8.00 0.87 16.61
N LEU A 115 7.75 1.59 15.51
CA LEU A 115 6.68 2.61 15.44
C LEU A 115 5.29 1.96 15.53
N CYS A 116 5.08 0.84 14.85
CA CYS A 116 3.83 0.07 14.95
C CYS A 116 3.57 -0.43 16.36
N GLU A 117 4.60 -0.89 17.08
CA GLU A 117 4.50 -1.30 18.49
C GLU A 117 4.16 -0.12 19.41
N LYS A 118 4.81 1.01 19.19
CA LYS A 118 4.62 2.21 20.03
C LYS A 118 3.25 2.86 19.83
N HIS A 119 2.71 2.75 18.63
CA HIS A 119 1.42 3.31 18.23
C HIS A 119 0.45 2.20 17.82
N ASP A 120 0.18 1.29 18.74
CA ASP A 120 -0.68 0.12 18.54
C ASP A 120 -2.16 0.47 18.31
N ASP A 121 -2.55 1.70 18.63
CA ASP A 121 -3.84 2.32 18.37
C ASP A 121 -3.99 2.92 16.95
N CYS A 122 -2.92 2.93 16.15
CA CYS A 122 -2.91 3.41 14.76
C CYS A 122 -2.90 2.25 13.76
N VAL A 123 -3.34 2.51 12.52
CA VAL A 123 -3.15 1.63 11.38
C VAL A 123 -2.12 2.23 10.42
N PHE A 124 -1.19 1.38 9.96
CA PHE A 124 -0.11 1.77 9.06
C PHE A 124 -0.25 1.04 7.73
N LEU A 125 -0.56 1.77 6.67
CA LEU A 125 -0.47 1.28 5.29
C LEU A 125 0.94 1.58 4.76
N CYS A 126 1.54 0.65 4.03
CA CYS A 126 2.88 0.85 3.48
C CYS A 126 2.93 0.48 2.00
N PHE A 127 3.19 1.45 1.15
CA PHE A 127 3.55 1.18 -0.25
C PHE A 127 4.99 0.67 -0.29
N THR A 128 5.17 -0.55 -0.75
CA THR A 128 6.48 -1.22 -0.80
C THR A 128 6.67 -1.97 -2.10
N ASN A 129 7.90 -2.09 -2.54
CA ASN A 129 8.22 -2.99 -3.66
C ASN A 129 8.15 -4.48 -3.28
N GLY A 130 7.99 -4.80 -2.00
CA GLY A 130 7.78 -6.15 -1.48
C GLY A 130 9.03 -7.03 -1.42
N THR A 131 10.15 -6.63 -2.04
CA THR A 131 11.33 -7.50 -2.18
C THR A 131 12.09 -7.74 -0.86
N LEU A 132 11.77 -6.95 0.18
CA LEU A 132 12.35 -7.06 1.52
C LEU A 132 11.44 -7.73 2.54
N ILE A 133 10.27 -8.22 2.11
CA ILE A 133 9.37 -9.03 2.94
C ILE A 133 9.94 -10.45 3.00
N ASP A 134 10.35 -10.84 4.19
CA ASP A 134 10.83 -12.18 4.53
C ASP A 134 9.97 -12.77 5.67
N GLU A 135 10.22 -14.02 6.02
CA GLU A 135 9.48 -14.74 7.05
C GLU A 135 9.57 -14.02 8.41
N ALA A 136 10.76 -13.50 8.77
CA ALA A 136 10.99 -12.79 10.03
C ALA A 136 10.18 -11.47 10.09
N PHE A 137 10.15 -10.71 9.00
CA PHE A 137 9.34 -9.49 8.93
C PHE A 137 7.84 -9.80 8.97
N ALA A 138 7.38 -10.87 8.33
CA ALA A 138 5.99 -11.29 8.40
C ALA A 138 5.60 -11.78 9.82
N ASP A 139 6.51 -12.41 10.55
CA ASP A 139 6.30 -12.76 11.97
C ASP A 139 6.22 -11.48 12.84
N ASP A 140 7.04 -10.47 12.57
CA ASP A 140 6.92 -9.16 13.21
C ASP A 140 5.59 -8.47 12.89
N MET A 141 5.12 -8.52 11.64
CA MET A 141 3.80 -8.00 11.26
C MET A 141 2.67 -8.70 12.02
N LEU A 142 2.74 -10.03 12.17
CA LEU A 142 1.76 -10.80 12.93
C LEU A 142 1.77 -10.41 14.42
N ARG A 143 2.93 -10.02 14.95
CA ARG A 143 3.10 -9.57 16.34
C ARG A 143 2.52 -8.17 16.57
N VAL A 144 2.77 -7.21 15.67
CA VAL A 144 2.28 -5.83 15.82
C VAL A 144 0.82 -5.66 15.35
N LYS A 145 0.36 -6.43 14.36
CA LYS A 145 -1.04 -6.58 13.89
C LYS A 145 -1.65 -5.35 13.19
N ASN A 146 -0.99 -4.21 13.21
CA ASN A 146 -1.50 -2.93 12.70
C ASN A 146 -0.78 -2.41 11.45
N PHE A 147 0.06 -3.25 10.83
CA PHE A 147 0.79 -2.93 9.60
C PHE A 147 0.19 -3.67 8.40
N VAL A 148 -0.11 -2.93 7.33
CA VAL A 148 -0.76 -3.44 6.11
C VAL A 148 0.05 -3.04 4.89
N PRO A 149 0.77 -3.94 4.21
CA PRO A 149 1.50 -3.60 3.00
C PRO A 149 0.60 -3.55 1.77
N ALA A 150 0.86 -2.59 0.89
CA ALA A 150 0.38 -2.52 -0.49
C ALA A 150 1.59 -2.77 -1.40
N ILE A 151 1.71 -4.00 -1.91
CA ILE A 151 2.89 -4.46 -2.64
C ILE A 151 2.80 -4.00 -4.09
N SER A 152 3.87 -3.41 -4.58
CA SER A 152 3.95 -2.95 -5.96
C SER A 152 4.08 -4.12 -6.94
N LEU A 153 3.12 -4.24 -7.87
CA LEU A 153 3.10 -5.28 -8.90
C LEU A 153 2.49 -4.72 -10.19
N GLU A 154 3.18 -4.91 -11.32
CA GLU A 154 2.84 -4.27 -12.61
C GLU A 154 2.13 -5.24 -13.58
N GLY A 155 1.51 -6.29 -13.09
CA GLY A 155 0.93 -7.38 -13.86
C GLY A 155 1.69 -8.68 -13.64
N PHE A 156 1.87 -9.46 -14.70
CA PHE A 156 2.65 -10.69 -14.68
C PHE A 156 4.17 -10.42 -14.75
N GLN A 157 4.97 -11.47 -14.96
CA GLN A 157 6.43 -11.42 -14.89
C GLN A 157 7.04 -10.38 -15.83
N GLU A 158 6.68 -10.44 -17.10
CA GLU A 158 7.30 -9.58 -18.12
C GLU A 158 7.10 -8.08 -17.82
N PRO A 159 5.87 -7.54 -17.64
CA PRO A 159 5.69 -6.12 -17.34
C PRO A 159 6.26 -5.71 -15.98
N THR A 160 6.28 -6.61 -15.00
CA THR A 160 6.87 -6.32 -13.68
C THR A 160 8.40 -6.23 -13.76
N ASP A 161 9.05 -7.24 -14.33
CA ASP A 161 10.50 -7.28 -14.44
C ASP A 161 11.04 -6.22 -15.41
N SER A 162 10.33 -5.94 -16.48
CA SER A 162 10.68 -4.87 -17.43
C SER A 162 10.75 -3.49 -16.77
N ARG A 163 9.83 -3.17 -15.88
CA ARG A 163 9.79 -1.88 -15.20
C ARG A 163 10.64 -1.82 -13.94
N ARG A 164 10.66 -2.90 -13.15
CA ARG A 164 11.22 -2.91 -11.79
C ARG A 164 12.56 -3.60 -11.66
N GLY A 165 12.96 -4.35 -12.68
CA GLY A 165 14.21 -5.11 -12.73
C GLY A 165 13.98 -6.62 -12.71
N GLN A 166 14.91 -7.33 -13.34
CA GLN A 166 14.82 -8.78 -13.51
C GLN A 166 14.70 -9.53 -12.18
N GLY A 167 13.76 -10.47 -12.10
CA GLY A 167 13.50 -11.30 -10.93
C GLY A 167 12.76 -10.61 -9.79
N VAL A 168 12.24 -9.39 -10.00
CA VAL A 168 11.40 -8.71 -9.00
C VAL A 168 10.04 -9.40 -8.89
N PHE A 169 9.47 -9.85 -10.00
CA PHE A 169 8.20 -10.59 -9.98
C PHE A 169 8.25 -11.80 -9.03
N ASP A 170 9.27 -12.66 -9.18
CA ASP A 170 9.39 -13.86 -8.34
C ASP A 170 9.54 -13.52 -6.84
N LYS A 171 10.26 -12.44 -6.53
CA LYS A 171 10.40 -11.96 -5.14
C LYS A 171 9.06 -11.47 -4.58
N VAL A 172 8.27 -10.76 -5.39
CA VAL A 172 6.94 -10.28 -4.99
C VAL A 172 5.98 -11.45 -4.78
N ILE A 173 5.96 -12.42 -5.71
CA ILE A 173 5.13 -13.63 -5.56
C ILE A 173 5.48 -14.37 -4.27
N ARG A 174 6.79 -14.55 -3.99
CA ARG A 174 7.23 -15.16 -2.72
C ARG A 174 6.77 -14.34 -1.50
N ALA A 175 6.87 -13.03 -1.54
CA ALA A 175 6.38 -12.17 -0.45
C ALA A 175 4.87 -12.35 -0.22
N MET A 176 4.08 -12.42 -1.31
CA MET A 176 2.65 -12.70 -1.22
C MET A 176 2.37 -14.06 -0.58
N ASP A 177 3.11 -15.10 -0.96
CA ASP A 177 2.97 -16.45 -0.38
C ASP A 177 3.29 -16.44 1.12
N ILE A 178 4.37 -15.78 1.55
CA ILE A 178 4.76 -15.63 2.95
C ILE A 178 3.65 -14.95 3.78
N LEU A 179 3.05 -13.88 3.24
CA LEU A 179 1.98 -13.14 3.92
C LEU A 179 0.68 -13.97 3.97
N HIS A 180 0.34 -14.65 2.89
CA HIS A 180 -0.85 -15.51 2.81
C HIS A 180 -0.78 -16.69 3.78
N GLU A 181 0.36 -17.39 3.86
CA GLU A 181 0.59 -18.47 4.80
C GLU A 181 0.42 -18.04 6.27
N ARG A 182 0.77 -16.80 6.60
CA ARG A 182 0.59 -16.20 7.93
C ARG A 182 -0.75 -15.54 8.15
N LYS A 183 -1.65 -15.62 7.15
CA LYS A 183 -2.99 -15.04 7.20
C LYS A 183 -2.98 -13.53 7.48
N LEU A 184 -2.01 -12.82 6.93
CA LEU A 184 -1.85 -11.38 7.08
C LEU A 184 -2.68 -10.62 6.03
N ILE A 185 -3.18 -9.44 6.39
CA ILE A 185 -3.86 -8.54 5.46
C ILE A 185 -2.81 -7.84 4.62
N TYR A 186 -2.95 -7.92 3.30
CA TYR A 186 -2.16 -7.14 2.36
C TYR A 186 -2.94 -6.85 1.07
N GLY A 187 -2.45 -5.90 0.33
CA GLY A 187 -2.98 -5.56 -0.99
C GLY A 187 -1.88 -5.30 -2.00
N ILE A 188 -2.31 -4.89 -3.18
CA ILE A 188 -1.45 -4.61 -4.32
C ILE A 188 -1.53 -3.13 -4.69
N SER A 189 -0.43 -2.58 -5.14
CA SER A 189 -0.31 -1.27 -5.77
C SER A 189 0.15 -1.45 -7.20
N SER A 190 -0.72 -1.19 -8.17
CA SER A 190 -0.40 -1.31 -9.59
C SER A 190 -0.37 0.07 -10.25
N CYS A 191 0.78 0.41 -10.82
CA CYS A 191 0.89 1.60 -11.66
C CYS A 191 0.60 1.22 -13.11
N TYR A 192 -0.56 1.64 -13.66
CA TYR A 192 -0.87 1.35 -15.04
C TYR A 192 -0.21 2.33 -16.00
N THR A 193 0.32 1.76 -17.07
CA THR A 193 1.09 2.41 -18.12
C THR A 193 0.50 2.07 -19.48
N SER A 194 1.04 2.71 -20.55
CA SER A 194 0.70 2.41 -21.93
C SER A 194 0.98 0.96 -22.34
N VAL A 195 1.90 0.27 -21.63
CA VAL A 195 2.36 -1.08 -22.01
C VAL A 195 1.75 -2.19 -21.16
N ASN A 196 1.30 -1.91 -19.92
CA ASN A 196 0.80 -2.95 -19.02
C ASN A 196 -0.70 -2.90 -18.73
N TYR A 197 -1.43 -1.88 -19.22
CA TYR A 197 -2.83 -1.63 -18.87
C TYR A 197 -3.76 -2.84 -19.17
N GLU A 198 -3.47 -3.62 -20.19
CA GLU A 198 -4.23 -4.84 -20.50
C GLU A 198 -3.96 -5.94 -19.49
N SER A 199 -2.69 -6.19 -19.19
CA SER A 199 -2.26 -7.22 -18.23
C SER A 199 -2.86 -7.01 -16.84
N ILE A 200 -2.72 -5.80 -16.28
CA ILE A 200 -3.20 -5.50 -14.92
C ILE A 200 -4.72 -5.36 -14.79
N THR A 201 -5.44 -5.31 -15.91
CA THR A 201 -6.92 -5.28 -15.95
C THR A 201 -7.51 -6.55 -16.54
N SER A 202 -6.72 -7.63 -16.65
CA SER A 202 -7.20 -8.93 -17.09
C SER A 202 -7.90 -9.71 -15.98
N GLU A 203 -8.79 -10.63 -16.34
CA GLU A 203 -9.44 -11.51 -15.36
C GLU A 203 -8.42 -12.44 -14.68
N GLU A 204 -7.47 -12.93 -15.46
CA GLU A 204 -6.40 -13.83 -14.99
C GLU A 204 -5.53 -13.17 -13.93
N TYR A 205 -5.26 -11.86 -14.08
CA TYR A 205 -4.51 -11.12 -13.08
C TYR A 205 -5.30 -10.98 -11.77
N PHE A 206 -6.59 -10.63 -11.86
CA PHE A 206 -7.46 -10.57 -10.68
C PHE A 206 -7.59 -11.93 -9.99
N ASP A 207 -7.75 -13.01 -10.75
CA ASP A 207 -7.87 -14.36 -10.21
C ASP A 207 -6.58 -14.79 -9.50
N MET A 208 -5.42 -14.50 -10.09
CA MET A 208 -4.11 -14.72 -9.45
C MET A 208 -3.99 -13.95 -8.13
N LEU A 209 -4.37 -12.67 -8.09
CA LEU A 209 -4.28 -11.89 -6.86
C LEU A 209 -5.20 -12.42 -5.75
N ILE A 210 -6.41 -12.84 -6.12
CA ILE A 210 -7.37 -13.44 -5.18
C ILE A 210 -6.86 -14.78 -4.66
N GLU A 211 -6.33 -15.63 -5.54
CA GLU A 211 -5.75 -16.94 -5.19
C GLU A 211 -4.55 -16.78 -4.27
N LYS A 212 -3.71 -15.76 -4.49
CA LYS A 212 -2.58 -15.42 -3.63
C LYS A 212 -3.01 -14.78 -2.29
N GLY A 213 -4.28 -14.43 -2.12
CA GLY A 213 -4.80 -13.89 -0.86
C GLY A 213 -4.70 -12.37 -0.71
N ALA A 214 -4.56 -11.62 -1.79
CA ALA A 214 -4.64 -10.16 -1.74
C ALA A 214 -6.08 -9.71 -1.47
N TYR A 215 -6.26 -8.71 -0.59
CA TYR A 215 -7.58 -8.20 -0.20
C TYR A 215 -7.99 -6.93 -0.91
N PHE A 216 -7.02 -6.14 -1.39
CA PHE A 216 -7.30 -4.92 -2.13
C PHE A 216 -6.26 -4.67 -3.22
N ILE A 217 -6.63 -3.84 -4.19
CA ILE A 217 -5.71 -3.34 -5.19
C ILE A 217 -5.96 -1.86 -5.43
N TRP A 218 -4.88 -1.06 -5.43
CA TRP A 218 -4.86 0.34 -5.81
C TRP A 218 -4.24 0.50 -7.19
N TYR A 219 -4.94 1.23 -8.07
CA TYR A 219 -4.48 1.56 -9.39
C TYR A 219 -3.99 3.00 -9.44
N PHE A 220 -2.72 3.17 -9.73
CA PHE A 220 -2.13 4.47 -9.96
C PHE A 220 -1.91 4.70 -11.45
N HIS A 221 -2.32 5.86 -11.90
CA HIS A 221 -2.03 6.35 -13.22
C HIS A 221 -0.55 6.75 -13.30
N TYR A 222 0.19 6.22 -14.28
CA TYR A 222 1.55 6.66 -14.50
C TYR A 222 1.55 8.13 -14.94
N MET A 223 2.35 8.93 -14.27
CA MET A 223 2.61 10.33 -14.62
C MET A 223 4.12 10.51 -14.83
N PRO A 224 4.55 11.03 -15.99
CA PRO A 224 5.96 11.29 -16.27
C PRO A 224 6.42 12.53 -15.49
N VAL A 225 6.90 12.31 -14.28
CA VAL A 225 7.43 13.33 -13.37
C VAL A 225 8.88 13.04 -13.08
N GLY A 226 9.66 14.09 -12.97
CA GLY A 226 11.06 13.99 -12.62
C GLY A 226 12.03 13.87 -13.80
N ASN A 227 13.33 13.85 -13.47
CA ASN A 227 14.39 13.84 -14.49
C ASN A 227 14.46 12.50 -15.26
N ASP A 228 14.07 11.40 -14.58
CA ASP A 228 14.05 10.05 -15.15
C ASP A 228 12.65 9.66 -15.67
N ALA A 229 11.81 10.66 -15.97
CA ALA A 229 10.49 10.43 -16.55
C ALA A 229 10.60 9.65 -17.87
N ALA A 230 9.69 8.69 -18.05
CA ALA A 230 9.56 7.85 -19.25
C ALA A 230 8.23 8.18 -19.97
N PRO A 231 8.18 9.24 -20.81
CA PRO A 231 6.91 9.71 -21.41
C PRO A 231 6.20 8.62 -22.23
N GLU A 232 6.93 7.66 -22.78
CA GLU A 232 6.42 6.52 -23.54
C GLU A 232 5.53 5.60 -22.70
N LEU A 233 5.67 5.62 -21.38
CA LEU A 233 4.82 4.86 -20.46
C LEU A 233 3.49 5.55 -20.15
N LEU A 234 3.28 6.81 -20.62
CA LEU A 234 2.04 7.53 -20.36
C LEU A 234 0.88 6.91 -21.14
N PRO A 235 -0.19 6.43 -20.47
CA PRO A 235 -1.35 5.89 -21.16
C PRO A 235 -2.09 6.99 -21.92
N ASN A 236 -2.50 6.71 -23.16
CA ASN A 236 -3.35 7.60 -23.93
C ASN A 236 -4.80 7.64 -23.40
N PRO A 237 -5.67 8.56 -23.86
CA PRO A 237 -7.04 8.67 -23.40
C PRO A 237 -7.87 7.39 -23.57
N GLU A 238 -7.68 6.68 -24.69
CA GLU A 238 -8.40 5.43 -25.02
C GLU A 238 -8.00 4.31 -24.07
N GLN A 239 -6.71 4.19 -23.74
CA GLN A 239 -6.19 3.23 -22.77
C GLN A 239 -6.73 3.51 -21.35
N ARG A 240 -6.78 4.78 -20.94
CA ARG A 240 -7.36 5.17 -19.65
C ARG A 240 -8.84 4.85 -19.56
N GLU A 241 -9.59 5.11 -20.62
CA GLU A 241 -11.00 4.76 -20.68
C GLU A 241 -11.21 3.22 -20.63
N ALA A 242 -10.36 2.46 -21.31
CA ALA A 242 -10.36 1.00 -21.26
C ALA A 242 -10.09 0.48 -19.83
N VAL A 243 -9.09 1.01 -19.14
CA VAL A 243 -8.81 0.69 -17.72
C VAL A 243 -10.01 0.98 -16.85
N TYR A 244 -10.60 2.17 -16.95
CA TYR A 244 -11.77 2.57 -16.17
C TYR A 244 -12.95 1.61 -16.36
N ARG A 245 -13.28 1.25 -17.60
CA ARG A 245 -14.39 0.34 -17.89
C ARG A 245 -14.14 -1.07 -17.39
N ARG A 246 -12.93 -1.61 -17.63
CA ARG A 246 -12.54 -2.96 -17.19
C ARG A 246 -12.56 -3.06 -15.67
N LEU A 247 -11.98 -2.09 -14.95
CA LEU A 247 -11.97 -2.10 -13.50
C LEU A 247 -13.36 -2.01 -12.89
N ARG A 248 -14.26 -1.22 -13.46
CA ARG A 248 -15.67 -1.17 -13.02
C ARG A 248 -16.37 -2.52 -13.16
N ASP A 249 -16.14 -3.21 -14.28
CA ASP A 249 -16.71 -4.53 -14.52
C ASP A 249 -16.14 -5.57 -13.56
N LEU A 250 -14.82 -5.65 -13.44
CA LEU A 250 -14.12 -6.58 -12.52
C LEU A 250 -14.51 -6.35 -11.07
N ARG A 251 -14.57 -5.12 -10.62
CA ARG A 251 -15.02 -4.74 -9.27
C ARG A 251 -16.45 -5.21 -8.98
N ALA A 252 -17.32 -5.23 -9.99
CA ALA A 252 -18.69 -5.72 -9.84
C ALA A 252 -18.78 -7.24 -9.72
N ARG A 253 -17.77 -8.00 -10.17
CA ARG A 253 -17.80 -9.47 -10.29
C ARG A 253 -16.83 -10.18 -9.36
N LYS A 254 -15.64 -9.64 -9.16
CA LYS A 254 -14.55 -10.28 -8.40
C LYS A 254 -14.56 -9.86 -6.91
N PRO A 255 -14.25 -10.77 -5.98
CA PRO A 255 -14.17 -10.47 -4.55
C PRO A 255 -12.81 -9.85 -4.16
N LEU A 256 -12.44 -8.75 -4.81
CA LEU A 256 -11.24 -7.96 -4.54
C LEU A 256 -11.62 -6.49 -4.45
N PHE A 257 -11.26 -5.83 -3.34
CA PHE A 257 -11.54 -4.41 -3.19
C PHE A 257 -10.63 -3.60 -4.12
N THR A 258 -11.23 -2.86 -5.03
CA THR A 258 -10.51 -2.18 -6.12
C THR A 258 -10.70 -0.66 -6.02
N MET A 259 -9.60 0.08 -5.95
CA MET A 259 -9.56 1.54 -5.85
C MET A 259 -8.82 2.16 -7.02
#